data_81190916c24ac408d1d5414ca68557be
#
_entry.id   81190916c24ac408d1d5414ca68557be
#
_cell.length_a   1.000
_cell.length_b   1.000
_cell.length_c   1.000
_cell.angle_alpha   90.00
_cell.angle_beta   90.00
_cell.angle_gamma   90.00
#
_symmetry.space_group_name_H-M   'P 1'
#
loop_
_entity.id
_entity.type
_entity.pdbx_description
1 polymer ?
#
loop_
_entity_poly.entity_id
_entity_poly.type
_entity_poly.pdbx_seq_one_letter_code
_entity_poly.pdbx_strand_id
1 'polypeptide(L)'
;RASALDIFRMAGIESSPVLEGEADFTGQLLLAMGTSAPAELMLTTDLGGMAVNLPAQFGKQHSELAVSAFDLLFADDYQRIDWQYKNTNGWFEIPSVSSQRVTQGAVGVNAQPLEIEPDYNGLVINGRLAEVDLADWVAKDGGAAVDLPVSWQIRGLQVGNFIVDDLSFANLELNGQGDSSTAFFQVRSEDVAGSIDVSDPANLVVDLLTLRLPGYEPGDNALQGNLDPIDLAIGRGLPRAEVFVNQLMIGEEPFGRWKFEITPEPGGVRFDIEDVLVNGVDITDSVIHWNLEQNRSAFSGSAQMQDLAEVLPLWGYAPV
;
A
#
# COMPACT_ATOMS: atom_id res chain seq x y z
N ARG A 1 -30.13 -14.12 12.29
CA ARG A 1 -29.17 -13.16 12.83
C ARG A 1 -27.86 -13.85 13.05
N ALA A 2 -26.77 -13.27 12.61
CA ALA A 2 -25.42 -13.80 12.81
C ALA A 2 -24.51 -12.72 13.37
N SER A 3 -23.60 -13.11 14.26
CA SER A 3 -22.53 -12.22 14.74
C SER A 3 -21.34 -12.25 13.76
N ALA A 4 -20.51 -11.23 13.81
CA ALA A 4 -19.23 -11.19 13.10
C ALA A 4 -18.40 -12.45 13.40
N LEU A 5 -18.36 -12.87 14.67
CA LEU A 5 -17.64 -14.06 15.11
C LEU A 5 -18.18 -15.35 14.46
N ASP A 6 -19.50 -15.48 14.29
CA ASP A 6 -20.10 -16.66 13.64
C ASP A 6 -19.72 -16.73 12.17
N ILE A 7 -19.68 -15.57 11.48
CA ILE A 7 -19.25 -15.47 10.08
C ILE A 7 -17.79 -15.88 9.95
N PHE A 8 -16.92 -15.38 10.80
CA PHE A 8 -15.51 -15.76 10.81
C PHE A 8 -15.27 -17.22 11.09
N ARG A 9 -16.01 -17.80 12.04
CA ARG A 9 -15.92 -19.24 12.34
C ARG A 9 -16.36 -20.10 11.14
N MET A 10 -17.38 -19.68 10.40
CA MET A 10 -17.76 -20.37 9.16
C MET A 10 -16.67 -20.33 8.10
N ALA A 11 -15.89 -19.25 8.05
CA ALA A 11 -14.72 -19.10 7.17
C ALA A 11 -13.41 -19.67 7.76
N GLY A 12 -13.48 -20.33 8.94
CA GLY A 12 -12.30 -20.90 9.59
C GLY A 12 -11.37 -19.88 10.25
N ILE A 13 -11.85 -18.66 10.49
CA ILE A 13 -11.10 -17.59 11.13
C ILE A 13 -11.53 -17.47 12.58
N GLU A 14 -10.64 -17.61 13.55
CA GLU A 14 -11.00 -17.59 14.98
C GLU A 14 -11.46 -16.21 15.46
N SER A 15 -10.84 -15.14 14.96
CA SER A 15 -11.25 -13.75 15.22
C SER A 15 -10.62 -12.82 14.20
N SER A 16 -11.27 -11.68 13.92
CA SER A 16 -10.67 -10.61 13.14
C SER A 16 -11.17 -9.27 13.68
N PRO A 17 -10.32 -8.28 13.86
CA PRO A 17 -10.72 -6.93 14.25
C PRO A 17 -11.48 -6.18 13.13
N VAL A 18 -11.54 -6.76 11.93
CA VAL A 18 -12.15 -6.13 10.76
C VAL A 18 -13.66 -6.03 10.87
N LEU A 19 -14.33 -7.03 11.43
CA LEU A 19 -15.79 -7.02 11.60
C LEU A 19 -16.18 -7.00 13.10
N GLU A 20 -17.15 -6.16 13.44
CA GLU A 20 -17.67 -6.04 14.78
C GLU A 20 -19.21 -5.89 14.77
N GLY A 21 -19.90 -6.55 15.70
CA GLY A 21 -21.34 -6.46 15.83
C GLY A 21 -22.10 -7.64 15.24
N GLU A 22 -23.40 -7.44 14.98
CA GLU A 22 -24.33 -8.45 14.48
C GLU A 22 -25.19 -7.86 13.37
N ALA A 23 -25.52 -8.66 12.36
CA ALA A 23 -26.44 -8.30 11.28
C ALA A 23 -27.50 -9.36 11.08
N ASP A 24 -28.62 -8.96 10.49
CA ASP A 24 -29.67 -9.87 10.05
C ASP A 24 -29.41 -10.30 8.60
N PHE A 25 -29.59 -11.59 8.33
CA PHE A 25 -29.42 -12.18 7.01
C PHE A 25 -30.73 -12.80 6.56
N THR A 26 -31.07 -12.62 5.30
CA THR A 26 -32.11 -13.36 4.62
C THR A 26 -31.46 -14.33 3.65
N GLY A 27 -31.86 -15.59 3.64
CA GLY A 27 -31.19 -16.60 2.82
C GLY A 27 -32.12 -17.60 2.20
N GLN A 28 -31.64 -18.24 1.13
CA GLN A 28 -32.25 -19.35 0.45
C GLN A 28 -31.24 -20.47 0.30
N LEU A 29 -31.61 -21.69 0.78
CA LEU A 29 -30.79 -22.87 0.62
C LEU A 29 -31.41 -23.76 -0.48
N LEU A 30 -30.63 -24.08 -1.49
CA LEU A 30 -30.94 -25.00 -2.56
C LEU A 30 -30.20 -26.32 -2.32
N LEU A 31 -30.95 -27.37 -2.20
CA LEU A 31 -30.43 -28.74 -2.02
C LEU A 31 -30.85 -29.61 -3.22
N ALA A 32 -29.90 -30.14 -3.93
CA ALA A 32 -30.13 -31.04 -5.05
C ALA A 32 -30.24 -32.48 -4.54
N MET A 33 -31.48 -32.93 -4.23
CA MET A 33 -31.71 -34.28 -3.72
C MET A 33 -31.58 -35.31 -4.84
N GLY A 34 -30.73 -36.30 -4.63
CA GLY A 34 -30.55 -37.43 -5.56
C GLY A 34 -29.69 -37.13 -6.79
N THR A 35 -28.96 -36.05 -6.79
CA THR A 35 -27.95 -35.69 -7.81
C THR A 35 -26.60 -35.38 -7.14
N SER A 36 -25.54 -35.37 -7.94
CA SER A 36 -24.21 -34.92 -7.51
C SER A 36 -24.04 -33.39 -7.62
N ALA A 37 -25.13 -32.64 -7.80
CA ALA A 37 -25.05 -31.19 -7.86
C ALA A 37 -24.75 -30.61 -6.46
N PRO A 38 -23.88 -29.62 -6.36
CA PRO A 38 -23.52 -29.02 -5.08
C PRO A 38 -24.72 -28.33 -4.42
N ALA A 39 -24.67 -28.19 -3.10
CA ALA A 39 -25.60 -27.34 -2.37
C ALA A 39 -25.22 -25.88 -2.52
N GLU A 40 -26.21 -24.99 -2.59
CA GLU A 40 -26.02 -23.57 -2.75
C GLU A 40 -26.82 -22.81 -1.67
N LEU A 41 -26.14 -21.85 -1.00
CA LEU A 41 -26.73 -20.97 -0.01
C LEU A 41 -26.56 -19.52 -0.44
N MET A 42 -27.64 -18.87 -0.84
CA MET A 42 -27.68 -17.46 -1.16
C MET A 42 -28.05 -16.66 0.09
N LEU A 43 -27.28 -15.65 0.44
CA LEU A 43 -27.52 -14.77 1.57
C LEU A 43 -27.53 -13.31 1.13
N THR A 44 -28.44 -12.53 1.67
CA THR A 44 -28.49 -11.08 1.51
C THR A 44 -28.63 -10.41 2.86
N THR A 45 -28.01 -9.24 3.00
CA THR A 45 -28.04 -8.43 4.23
C THR A 45 -27.81 -6.96 3.88
N ASP A 46 -28.24 -6.06 4.73
CA ASP A 46 -27.86 -4.65 4.68
C ASP A 46 -26.71 -4.32 5.66
N LEU A 47 -26.19 -5.34 6.36
CA LEU A 47 -25.18 -5.20 7.41
C LEU A 47 -25.52 -4.17 8.50
N GLY A 48 -26.80 -3.88 8.72
CA GLY A 48 -27.27 -3.00 9.79
C GLY A 48 -26.87 -3.57 11.16
N GLY A 49 -26.21 -2.75 12.00
CA GLY A 49 -25.71 -3.19 13.31
C GLY A 49 -24.32 -3.83 13.31
N MET A 50 -23.68 -3.96 12.14
CA MET A 50 -22.30 -4.44 12.00
C MET A 50 -21.40 -3.29 11.54
N ALA A 51 -20.21 -3.14 12.13
CA ALA A 51 -19.15 -2.26 11.63
C ALA A 51 -18.13 -3.05 10.82
N VAL A 52 -17.52 -2.39 9.84
CA VAL A 52 -16.38 -2.90 9.06
C VAL A 52 -15.21 -1.93 9.29
N ASN A 53 -14.22 -2.37 10.05
CA ASN A 53 -13.08 -1.57 10.48
C ASN A 53 -11.97 -1.62 9.44
N LEU A 54 -12.22 -1.04 8.28
CA LEU A 54 -11.29 -0.86 7.16
C LEU A 54 -11.20 0.63 6.80
N PRO A 55 -10.21 1.06 6.00
CA PRO A 55 -10.15 2.43 5.49
C PRO A 55 -11.45 2.89 4.85
N ALA A 56 -11.71 4.21 4.88
CA ALA A 56 -13.02 4.82 4.68
C ALA A 56 -13.85 4.27 3.50
N GLN A 57 -13.23 3.99 2.37
CA GLN A 57 -13.96 3.47 1.19
C GLN A 57 -14.43 2.00 1.35
N PHE A 58 -13.80 1.24 2.21
CA PHE A 58 -14.16 -0.16 2.51
C PHE A 58 -14.85 -0.30 3.87
N GLY A 59 -14.59 0.64 4.76
CA GLY A 59 -15.15 0.66 6.10
C GLY A 59 -16.64 1.04 6.14
N LYS A 60 -17.31 0.74 7.23
CA LYS A 60 -18.64 1.26 7.57
C LYS A 60 -18.86 1.27 9.08
N GLN A 61 -19.60 2.23 9.55
CA GLN A 61 -20.02 2.32 10.95
C GLN A 61 -21.22 1.41 11.22
N HIS A 62 -21.47 1.07 12.49
CA HIS A 62 -22.63 0.27 12.91
C HIS A 62 -23.98 0.84 12.42
N SER A 63 -24.12 2.17 12.36
CA SER A 63 -25.35 2.85 11.96
C SER A 63 -25.56 2.94 10.45
N GLU A 64 -24.52 2.67 9.65
CA GLU A 64 -24.61 2.69 8.20
C GLU A 64 -25.21 1.39 7.67
N LEU A 65 -25.89 1.47 6.54
CA LEU A 65 -26.39 0.31 5.82
C LEU A 65 -25.54 0.09 4.57
N ALA A 66 -25.16 -1.17 4.33
CA ALA A 66 -24.46 -1.57 3.12
C ALA A 66 -25.07 -2.88 2.61
N VAL A 67 -25.87 -2.78 1.56
CA VAL A 67 -26.46 -3.95 0.93
C VAL A 67 -25.36 -4.87 0.43
N SER A 68 -25.40 -6.12 0.86
CA SER A 68 -24.40 -7.14 0.57
C SER A 68 -25.07 -8.44 0.20
N ALA A 69 -24.46 -9.19 -0.70
CA ALA A 69 -24.89 -10.49 -1.14
C ALA A 69 -23.71 -11.47 -1.04
N PHE A 70 -24.04 -12.72 -0.72
CA PHE A 70 -23.10 -13.83 -0.62
C PHE A 70 -23.73 -15.06 -1.21
N ASP A 71 -23.06 -15.72 -2.17
CA ASP A 71 -23.45 -16.99 -2.75
C ASP A 71 -22.40 -18.02 -2.38
N LEU A 72 -22.80 -19.01 -1.57
CA LEU A 72 -21.93 -20.07 -1.07
C LEU A 72 -22.27 -21.37 -1.80
N LEU A 73 -21.30 -21.88 -2.54
CA LEU A 73 -21.38 -23.17 -3.24
C LEU A 73 -20.60 -24.22 -2.44
N PHE A 74 -21.24 -25.32 -2.09
CA PHE A 74 -20.66 -26.44 -1.35
C PHE A 74 -20.43 -27.61 -2.28
N ALA A 75 -19.28 -27.65 -2.95
CA ALA A 75 -18.85 -28.78 -3.78
C ALA A 75 -18.14 -29.86 -2.92
N ASP A 76 -17.89 -31.04 -3.51
CA ASP A 76 -17.25 -32.15 -2.80
C ASP A 76 -15.82 -31.80 -2.37
N ASP A 77 -15.06 -31.10 -3.23
CA ASP A 77 -13.63 -30.83 -3.06
C ASP A 77 -13.35 -29.41 -2.53
N TYR A 78 -14.25 -28.48 -2.73
CA TYR A 78 -14.08 -27.08 -2.32
C TYR A 78 -15.41 -26.41 -1.97
N GLN A 79 -15.30 -25.32 -1.26
CA GLN A 79 -16.36 -24.35 -1.05
C GLN A 79 -15.98 -23.07 -1.81
N ARG A 80 -16.93 -22.48 -2.53
CA ARG A 80 -16.76 -21.21 -3.20
C ARG A 80 -17.70 -20.20 -2.59
N ILE A 81 -17.19 -19.01 -2.30
CA ILE A 81 -17.94 -17.88 -1.78
C ILE A 81 -17.80 -16.76 -2.79
N ASP A 82 -18.88 -16.50 -3.54
CA ASP A 82 -19.00 -15.28 -4.34
C ASP A 82 -19.65 -14.20 -3.47
N TRP A 83 -19.15 -12.96 -3.53
CA TRP A 83 -19.63 -11.91 -2.66
C TRP A 83 -19.66 -10.54 -3.33
N GLN A 84 -20.55 -9.68 -2.83
CA GLN A 84 -20.66 -8.27 -3.18
C GLN A 84 -20.85 -7.45 -1.93
N TYR A 85 -20.06 -6.39 -1.78
CA TYR A 85 -20.13 -5.43 -0.68
C TYR A 85 -19.72 -4.05 -1.18
N LYS A 86 -20.60 -3.05 -1.04
CA LYS A 86 -20.40 -1.71 -1.59
C LYS A 86 -19.96 -1.76 -3.07
N ASN A 87 -18.79 -1.21 -3.36
CA ASN A 87 -18.21 -1.15 -4.70
C ASN A 87 -17.19 -2.28 -4.94
N THR A 88 -17.15 -3.26 -4.05
CA THR A 88 -16.26 -4.41 -4.17
C THR A 88 -17.08 -5.67 -4.42
N ASN A 89 -16.53 -6.53 -5.24
CA ASN A 89 -17.06 -7.87 -5.49
C ASN A 89 -15.90 -8.85 -5.65
N GLY A 90 -16.17 -10.11 -5.49
CA GLY A 90 -15.12 -11.11 -5.61
C GLY A 90 -15.62 -12.50 -5.32
N TRP A 91 -14.69 -13.43 -5.33
CA TRP A 91 -14.92 -14.79 -4.95
C TRP A 91 -13.68 -15.38 -4.28
N PHE A 92 -13.90 -16.38 -3.44
CA PHE A 92 -12.86 -17.15 -2.78
C PHE A 92 -13.18 -18.64 -2.87
N GLU A 93 -12.16 -19.47 -3.02
CA GLU A 93 -12.26 -20.91 -2.90
C GLU A 93 -11.48 -21.41 -1.68
N ILE A 94 -12.14 -22.31 -0.94
CA ILE A 94 -11.63 -22.92 0.29
C ILE A 94 -11.74 -24.43 0.11
N PRO A 95 -10.66 -25.21 0.22
CA PRO A 95 -10.71 -26.67 0.11
C PRO A 95 -11.56 -27.29 1.21
N SER A 96 -12.41 -28.29 0.86
CA SER A 96 -13.28 -28.97 1.82
C SER A 96 -12.53 -29.83 2.84
N VAL A 97 -11.29 -30.23 2.56
CA VAL A 97 -10.66 -31.37 3.25
C VAL A 97 -9.51 -31.03 4.18
N SER A 98 -8.91 -29.87 4.19
CA SER A 98 -7.66 -29.81 4.95
C SER A 98 -7.29 -28.60 5.79
N SER A 99 -7.70 -27.41 5.51
CA SER A 99 -7.10 -26.31 6.25
C SER A 99 -7.96 -25.09 6.51
N GLN A 100 -9.20 -25.07 6.02
CA GLN A 100 -10.06 -23.90 6.14
C GLN A 100 -9.40 -22.58 5.70
N ARG A 101 -8.41 -22.66 4.80
CA ARG A 101 -7.69 -21.50 4.26
C ARG A 101 -8.09 -21.28 2.82
N VAL A 102 -8.29 -20.03 2.46
CA VAL A 102 -8.47 -19.62 1.06
C VAL A 102 -7.28 -20.10 0.25
N THR A 103 -7.50 -20.76 -0.88
CA THR A 103 -6.44 -21.19 -1.80
C THR A 103 -6.33 -20.28 -2.99
N GLN A 104 -7.47 -19.79 -3.50
CA GLN A 104 -7.49 -18.83 -4.59
C GLN A 104 -8.70 -17.93 -4.49
N GLY A 105 -8.62 -16.77 -5.14
CA GLY A 105 -9.71 -15.82 -5.18
C GLY A 105 -9.40 -14.60 -6.01
N ALA A 106 -10.44 -13.87 -6.39
CA ALA A 106 -10.33 -12.61 -7.08
C ALA A 106 -11.19 -11.54 -6.44
N VAL A 107 -10.66 -10.32 -6.38
CA VAL A 107 -11.33 -9.15 -5.83
C VAL A 107 -11.29 -8.03 -6.85
N GLY A 108 -12.47 -7.55 -7.23
CA GLY A 108 -12.65 -6.36 -8.06
C GLY A 108 -13.10 -5.17 -7.21
N VAL A 109 -12.43 -4.05 -7.31
CA VAL A 109 -12.80 -2.78 -6.66
C VAL A 109 -13.28 -1.80 -7.72
N ASN A 110 -14.56 -1.41 -7.69
CA ASN A 110 -15.18 -0.64 -8.79
C ASN A 110 -14.95 -1.27 -10.17
N ALA A 111 -14.79 -2.59 -10.23
CA ALA A 111 -14.50 -3.37 -11.43
C ALA A 111 -15.00 -4.80 -11.24
N GLN A 112 -15.10 -5.57 -12.32
CA GLN A 112 -15.28 -7.02 -12.20
C GLN A 112 -13.94 -7.65 -11.79
N PRO A 113 -13.98 -8.71 -10.95
CA PRO A 113 -12.81 -9.50 -10.66
C PRO A 113 -12.20 -10.08 -11.95
N LEU A 114 -10.87 -10.11 -12.01
CA LEU A 114 -10.19 -10.76 -13.13
C LEU A 114 -10.39 -12.28 -13.10
N GLU A 115 -10.41 -12.90 -14.26
CA GLU A 115 -10.28 -14.34 -14.36
C GLU A 115 -8.87 -14.75 -13.91
N ILE A 116 -8.82 -15.81 -13.12
CA ILE A 116 -7.56 -16.38 -12.60
C ILE A 116 -7.26 -17.64 -13.41
N GLU A 117 -5.97 -17.83 -13.73
CA GLU A 117 -5.53 -19.08 -14.33
C GLU A 117 -5.77 -20.25 -13.38
N PRO A 118 -6.23 -21.41 -13.86
CA PRO A 118 -6.60 -22.54 -13.01
C PRO A 118 -5.49 -23.02 -12.07
N ASP A 119 -4.23 -22.82 -12.47
CA ASP A 119 -3.05 -23.28 -11.73
C ASP A 119 -2.53 -22.24 -10.72
N TYR A 120 -3.11 -21.04 -10.70
CA TYR A 120 -2.68 -20.01 -9.77
C TYR A 120 -3.32 -20.20 -8.40
N ASN A 121 -2.48 -20.37 -7.39
CA ASN A 121 -2.89 -20.40 -5.99
C ASN A 121 -2.59 -19.04 -5.35
N GLY A 122 -3.65 -18.27 -5.04
CA GLY A 122 -3.50 -16.96 -4.45
C GLY A 122 -4.69 -16.03 -4.71
N LEU A 123 -4.56 -14.80 -4.26
CA LEU A 123 -5.55 -13.75 -4.45
C LEU A 123 -5.13 -12.81 -5.56
N VAL A 124 -6.03 -12.45 -6.46
CA VAL A 124 -5.81 -11.41 -7.46
C VAL A 124 -6.73 -10.24 -7.18
N ILE A 125 -6.14 -9.05 -7.08
CA ILE A 125 -6.85 -7.80 -6.78
C ILE A 125 -6.69 -6.87 -7.98
N ASN A 126 -7.79 -6.30 -8.45
CA ASN A 126 -7.80 -5.32 -9.54
C ASN A 126 -8.87 -4.25 -9.31
N GLY A 127 -8.82 -3.20 -10.10
CA GLY A 127 -9.91 -2.21 -10.10
C GLY A 127 -9.47 -0.77 -10.06
N ARG A 128 -10.31 0.06 -9.42
CA ARG A 128 -10.11 1.51 -9.33
C ARG A 128 -10.46 2.03 -7.95
N LEU A 129 -9.58 2.84 -7.39
CA LEU A 129 -9.76 3.58 -6.16
C LEU A 129 -9.70 5.07 -6.45
N ALA A 130 -10.61 5.83 -5.87
CA ALA A 130 -10.57 7.28 -6.02
C ALA A 130 -9.34 7.86 -5.31
N GLU A 131 -9.10 7.36 -4.10
CA GLU A 131 -8.03 7.83 -3.23
C GLU A 131 -7.50 6.69 -2.35
N VAL A 132 -6.23 6.72 -2.06
CA VAL A 132 -5.57 5.88 -1.06
C VAL A 132 -4.64 6.78 -0.25
N ASP A 133 -4.93 6.94 1.03
CA ASP A 133 -3.99 7.53 1.99
C ASP A 133 -3.24 6.38 2.69
N LEU A 134 -1.93 6.34 2.51
CA LEU A 134 -1.11 5.27 3.09
C LEU A 134 -1.21 5.25 4.61
N ALA A 135 -1.41 6.39 5.26
CA ALA A 135 -1.56 6.50 6.71
C ALA A 135 -2.77 5.73 7.24
N ASP A 136 -3.83 5.58 6.45
CA ASP A 136 -5.01 4.80 6.81
C ASP A 136 -4.76 3.28 6.81
N TRP A 137 -3.75 2.82 6.07
CA TRP A 137 -3.41 1.40 5.90
C TRP A 137 -2.28 0.94 6.82
N VAL A 138 -1.46 1.88 7.28
CA VAL A 138 -0.42 1.59 8.27
C VAL A 138 -1.06 1.56 9.66
N ALA A 139 -1.04 0.39 10.29
CA ALA A 139 -1.64 0.22 11.61
C ALA A 139 -1.05 1.22 12.61
N LYS A 140 -1.91 2.06 13.19
CA LYS A 140 -1.52 3.10 14.17
C LYS A 140 -0.95 2.54 15.48
N ASP A 141 -1.16 1.26 15.78
CA ASP A 141 -0.79 0.63 17.05
C ASP A 141 -0.08 -0.72 16.88
N GLY A 142 0.70 -0.90 15.81
CA GLY A 142 1.39 -2.18 15.57
C GLY A 142 0.41 -3.35 15.42
N GLY A 143 -0.79 -3.07 14.94
CA GLY A 143 -1.77 -4.08 14.61
C GLY A 143 -1.15 -5.06 13.65
N ALA A 144 -1.23 -6.34 13.96
CA ALA A 144 -0.69 -7.40 13.15
C ALA A 144 -1.14 -7.17 11.70
N ALA A 145 -0.17 -7.06 10.80
CA ALA A 145 -0.45 -7.17 9.38
C ALA A 145 -1.38 -8.36 9.21
N VAL A 146 -2.44 -8.21 8.44
CA VAL A 146 -3.33 -9.35 8.15
C VAL A 146 -2.43 -10.37 7.49
N ASP A 147 -2.08 -11.41 8.24
CA ASP A 147 -1.30 -12.52 7.72
C ASP A 147 -2.17 -13.22 6.68
N LEU A 148 -2.04 -12.80 5.44
CA LEU A 148 -2.68 -13.45 4.32
C LEU A 148 -1.89 -14.74 4.06
N PRO A 149 -2.46 -15.91 4.40
CA PRO A 149 -1.75 -17.19 4.30
C PRO A 149 -1.58 -17.66 2.84
N VAL A 150 -1.82 -16.80 1.89
CA VAL A 150 -1.81 -17.07 0.45
C VAL A 150 -1.00 -16.02 -0.28
N SER A 151 -0.39 -16.39 -1.38
CA SER A 151 0.21 -15.45 -2.31
C SER A 151 -0.86 -14.48 -2.84
N TRP A 152 -0.46 -13.27 -3.15
CA TRP A 152 -1.37 -12.27 -3.68
C TRP A 152 -0.73 -11.49 -4.85
N GLN A 153 -1.58 -10.99 -5.73
CA GLN A 153 -1.19 -10.12 -6.82
C GLN A 153 -2.16 -8.94 -6.93
N ILE A 154 -1.63 -7.77 -7.13
CA ILE A 154 -2.36 -6.59 -7.56
C ILE A 154 -2.07 -6.41 -9.05
N ARG A 155 -3.11 -6.37 -9.88
CA ARG A 155 -2.97 -6.27 -11.34
C ARG A 155 -3.68 -5.01 -11.85
N GLY A 156 -2.91 -3.99 -12.22
CA GLY A 156 -3.41 -2.76 -12.85
C GLY A 156 -4.42 -2.00 -11.97
N LEU A 157 -4.20 -1.93 -10.66
CA LEU A 157 -5.04 -1.14 -9.77
C LEU A 157 -4.78 0.34 -10.05
N GLN A 158 -5.83 1.05 -10.47
CA GLN A 158 -5.78 2.48 -10.74
C GLN A 158 -6.18 3.25 -9.48
N VAL A 159 -5.32 4.14 -9.02
CA VAL A 159 -5.56 5.02 -7.88
C VAL A 159 -5.59 6.46 -8.36
N GLY A 160 -6.74 7.13 -8.20
CA GLY A 160 -6.92 8.52 -8.65
C GLY A 160 -5.99 9.48 -7.92
N ASN A 161 -5.86 9.32 -6.61
CA ASN A 161 -4.98 10.10 -5.75
C ASN A 161 -4.33 9.19 -4.70
N PHE A 162 -3.02 9.02 -4.77
CA PHE A 162 -2.26 8.24 -3.80
C PHE A 162 -1.48 9.19 -2.90
N ILE A 163 -1.76 9.15 -1.60
CA ILE A 163 -1.24 10.07 -0.60
C ILE A 163 -0.24 9.34 0.30
N VAL A 164 0.94 9.93 0.45
CA VAL A 164 1.99 9.49 1.38
C VAL A 164 2.42 10.72 2.17
N ASP A 165 1.97 10.83 3.40
CA ASP A 165 2.11 12.04 4.22
C ASP A 165 1.58 13.29 3.46
N ASP A 166 2.43 14.27 3.21
CA ASP A 166 2.06 15.50 2.48
C ASP A 166 2.25 15.39 0.96
N LEU A 167 2.73 14.24 0.46
CA LEU A 167 2.91 14.00 -0.98
C LEU A 167 1.67 13.35 -1.57
N SER A 168 1.29 13.81 -2.75
CA SER A 168 0.13 13.30 -3.48
C SER A 168 0.52 13.00 -4.92
N PHE A 169 0.25 11.77 -5.34
CA PHE A 169 0.53 11.26 -6.68
C PHE A 169 -0.77 10.96 -7.40
N ALA A 170 -1.06 11.74 -8.44
CA ALA A 170 -2.29 11.59 -9.21
C ALA A 170 -2.20 10.44 -10.23
N ASN A 171 -3.35 9.77 -10.46
CA ASN A 171 -3.50 8.75 -11.50
C ASN A 171 -2.43 7.64 -11.45
N LEU A 172 -2.17 7.12 -10.25
CA LEU A 172 -1.19 6.08 -10.03
C LEU A 172 -1.73 4.72 -10.47
N GLU A 173 -0.98 4.01 -11.28
CA GLU A 173 -1.16 2.58 -11.54
C GLU A 173 -0.26 1.79 -10.60
N LEU A 174 -0.86 0.85 -9.87
CA LEU A 174 -0.19 -0.03 -8.93
C LEU A 174 -0.29 -1.47 -9.42
N ASN A 175 0.86 -2.11 -9.57
CA ASN A 175 0.99 -3.55 -9.67
C ASN A 175 1.77 -4.06 -8.46
N GLY A 176 1.46 -5.26 -8.00
CA GLY A 176 2.14 -5.81 -6.84
C GLY A 176 2.02 -7.32 -6.78
N GLN A 177 2.92 -7.93 -6.04
CA GLN A 177 2.85 -9.35 -5.70
C GLN A 177 3.56 -9.61 -4.38
N GLY A 178 3.13 -10.64 -3.70
CA GLY A 178 3.75 -11.03 -2.45
C GLY A 178 3.09 -12.24 -1.79
N ASP A 179 3.54 -12.50 -0.59
CA ASP A 179 3.00 -13.53 0.32
C ASP A 179 3.06 -13.02 1.76
N SER A 180 3.05 -13.90 2.76
CA SER A 180 3.14 -13.53 4.17
C SER A 180 4.50 -12.92 4.58
N SER A 181 5.53 -13.05 3.75
CA SER A 181 6.91 -12.67 4.09
C SER A 181 7.54 -11.69 3.10
N THR A 182 7.03 -11.64 1.89
CA THR A 182 7.61 -10.86 0.80
C THR A 182 6.55 -9.99 0.13
N ALA A 183 6.92 -8.77 -0.26
CA ALA A 183 6.07 -7.94 -1.09
C ALA A 183 6.91 -7.08 -2.04
N PHE A 184 6.50 -7.05 -3.29
CA PHE A 184 7.10 -6.26 -4.34
C PHE A 184 6.03 -5.46 -5.06
N PHE A 185 6.27 -4.17 -5.24
CA PHE A 185 5.35 -3.26 -5.89
C PHE A 185 6.01 -2.58 -7.09
N GLN A 186 5.23 -2.33 -8.12
CA GLN A 186 5.56 -1.45 -9.23
C GLN A 186 4.54 -0.32 -9.27
N VAL A 187 5.03 0.90 -9.33
CA VAL A 187 4.22 2.12 -9.38
C VAL A 187 4.48 2.88 -10.66
N ARG A 188 3.43 3.48 -11.21
CA ARG A 188 3.53 4.32 -12.40
C ARG A 188 2.50 5.44 -12.38
N SER A 189 2.98 6.67 -12.44
CA SER A 189 2.19 7.86 -12.73
C SER A 189 3.05 8.85 -13.54
N GLU A 190 2.58 10.08 -13.70
CA GLU A 190 3.39 11.17 -14.28
C GLU A 190 4.53 11.57 -13.34
N ASP A 191 4.27 11.53 -12.03
CA ASP A 191 5.18 12.05 -11.01
C ASP A 191 6.09 10.97 -10.40
N VAL A 192 5.69 9.70 -10.44
CA VAL A 192 6.48 8.59 -9.91
C VAL A 192 6.40 7.36 -10.80
N ALA A 193 7.55 6.75 -11.07
CA ALA A 193 7.62 5.47 -11.77
C ALA A 193 8.79 4.65 -11.24
N GLY A 194 8.57 3.37 -10.95
CA GLY A 194 9.61 2.47 -10.49
C GLY A 194 9.08 1.30 -9.67
N SER A 195 9.92 0.76 -8.79
CA SER A 195 9.59 -0.39 -7.94
C SER A 195 9.99 -0.17 -6.48
N ILE A 196 9.27 -0.85 -5.60
CA ILE A 196 9.50 -0.88 -4.15
C ILE A 196 9.48 -2.34 -3.72
N ASP A 197 10.61 -2.81 -3.18
CA ASP A 197 10.74 -4.14 -2.60
C ASP A 197 10.73 -4.03 -1.07
N VAL A 198 9.73 -4.64 -0.46
CA VAL A 198 9.54 -4.71 1.00
C VAL A 198 9.63 -6.16 1.50
N SER A 199 10.32 -7.02 0.76
CA SER A 199 10.53 -8.42 1.14
C SER A 199 11.37 -8.57 2.42
N ASP A 200 12.20 -7.59 2.72
CA ASP A 200 12.84 -7.44 4.03
C ASP A 200 12.28 -6.20 4.73
N PRO A 201 11.37 -6.34 5.70
CA PRO A 201 10.80 -5.20 6.42
C PRO A 201 11.84 -4.35 7.17
N ALA A 202 13.03 -4.91 7.43
CA ALA A 202 14.12 -4.19 8.07
C ALA A 202 14.99 -3.40 7.07
N ASN A 203 14.85 -3.67 5.77
CA ASN A 203 15.64 -3.05 4.71
C ASN A 203 14.82 -2.91 3.43
N LEU A 204 14.21 -1.75 3.22
CA LEU A 204 13.45 -1.46 2.01
C LEU A 204 14.39 -1.17 0.84
N VAL A 205 14.01 -1.60 -0.36
CA VAL A 205 14.69 -1.19 -1.60
C VAL A 205 13.73 -0.42 -2.47
N VAL A 206 14.07 0.83 -2.75
CA VAL A 206 13.29 1.76 -3.57
C VAL A 206 14.09 2.09 -4.83
N ASP A 207 13.62 1.63 -5.98
CA ASP A 207 14.26 1.85 -7.28
C ASP A 207 13.31 2.61 -8.20
N LEU A 208 13.50 3.92 -8.29
CA LEU A 208 12.65 4.82 -9.06
C LEU A 208 13.35 5.29 -10.35
N LEU A 209 12.68 5.11 -11.46
CA LEU A 209 13.07 5.70 -12.74
C LEU A 209 12.87 7.21 -12.71
N THR A 210 11.76 7.65 -12.13
CA THR A 210 11.40 9.07 -12.02
C THR A 210 10.70 9.31 -10.69
N LEU A 211 11.03 10.42 -10.05
CA LEU A 211 10.31 10.97 -8.91
C LEU A 211 10.22 12.49 -9.08
N ARG A 212 9.00 13.02 -9.15
CA ARG A 212 8.74 14.46 -9.15
C ARG A 212 8.15 14.86 -7.80
N LEU A 213 8.85 15.72 -7.09
CA LEU A 213 8.38 16.35 -5.86
C LEU A 213 7.79 17.73 -6.18
N PRO A 214 6.88 18.25 -5.35
CA PRO A 214 6.39 19.62 -5.49
C PRO A 214 7.52 20.63 -5.48
N GLY A 215 7.41 21.69 -6.27
CA GLY A 215 8.37 22.79 -6.26
C GLY A 215 8.30 23.56 -4.94
N TYR A 216 9.44 24.05 -4.47
CA TYR A 216 9.52 24.95 -3.32
C TYR A 216 9.24 26.40 -3.77
N GLU A 217 8.17 27.02 -3.27
CA GLU A 217 7.93 28.45 -3.43
C GLU A 217 8.53 29.19 -2.21
N PRO A 218 9.56 30.03 -2.40
CA PRO A 218 10.11 30.84 -1.32
C PRO A 218 9.07 31.86 -0.86
N GLY A 219 8.48 31.67 0.29
CA GLY A 219 7.46 32.57 0.85
C GLY A 219 6.27 31.88 1.49
N ASP A 220 6.04 30.62 1.23
CA ASP A 220 5.09 29.85 2.00
C ASP A 220 5.65 29.62 3.41
N ASN A 221 5.08 30.39 4.38
CA ASN A 221 5.33 30.17 5.81
C ASN A 221 4.70 28.85 6.32
N ALA A 222 4.51 27.87 5.46
CA ALA A 222 3.97 26.55 5.78
C ALA A 222 4.86 25.74 6.74
N LEU A 223 6.11 26.15 6.94
CA LEU A 223 7.01 25.54 7.92
C LEU A 223 6.81 26.03 9.37
N GLN A 224 5.87 26.95 9.62
CA GLN A 224 5.53 27.35 10.98
C GLN A 224 4.34 26.53 11.51
N GLY A 225 4.59 25.29 11.92
CA GLY A 225 3.65 24.55 12.74
C GLY A 225 3.36 23.11 12.33
N ASN A 226 3.74 22.67 11.15
CA ASN A 226 3.71 21.26 10.81
C ASN A 226 5.06 20.62 11.16
N LEU A 227 4.99 19.48 11.86
CA LEU A 227 6.16 18.63 12.02
C LEU A 227 6.68 18.31 10.61
N ASP A 228 7.99 18.40 10.42
CA ASP A 228 8.64 17.97 9.19
C ASP A 228 8.16 16.55 8.85
N PRO A 229 7.78 16.24 7.61
CA PRO A 229 7.37 14.88 7.22
C PRO A 229 8.35 13.81 7.68
N ILE A 230 9.63 14.14 7.74
CA ILE A 230 10.67 13.24 8.23
C ILE A 230 10.57 13.06 9.76
N ASP A 231 10.21 14.09 10.53
CA ASP A 231 9.95 13.97 11.98
C ASP A 231 8.82 12.98 12.27
N LEU A 232 7.76 13.00 11.44
CA LEU A 232 6.64 12.05 11.53
C LEU A 232 7.07 10.63 11.16
N ALA A 233 7.85 10.48 10.08
CA ALA A 233 8.34 9.20 9.63
C ALA A 233 9.27 8.54 10.65
N ILE A 234 10.16 9.32 11.28
CA ILE A 234 11.09 8.82 12.31
C ILE A 234 10.34 8.48 13.60
N GLY A 235 9.36 9.27 13.99
CA GLY A 235 8.48 8.95 15.13
C GLY A 235 7.73 7.63 14.98
N ARG A 236 7.58 7.13 13.75
CA ARG A 236 6.96 5.84 13.42
C ARG A 236 7.98 4.69 13.27
N GLY A 237 9.28 4.95 13.43
CA GLY A 237 10.33 3.96 13.25
C GLY A 237 10.59 3.69 11.77
N LEU A 238 11.26 4.63 11.08
CA LEU A 238 11.72 4.42 9.70
C LEU A 238 12.52 3.12 9.60
N PRO A 239 12.22 2.24 8.63
CA PRO A 239 13.10 1.13 8.32
C PRO A 239 14.38 1.65 7.65
N ARG A 240 15.41 0.85 7.68
CA ARG A 240 16.54 1.05 6.78
C ARG A 240 16.06 0.96 5.34
N ALA A 241 16.60 1.81 4.46
CA ALA A 241 16.20 1.80 3.06
C ALA A 241 17.38 2.11 2.14
N GLU A 242 17.50 1.33 1.06
CA GLU A 242 18.33 1.67 -0.08
C GLU A 242 17.44 2.39 -1.10
N VAL A 243 17.83 3.60 -1.48
CA VAL A 243 17.03 4.44 -2.38
C VAL A 243 17.85 4.78 -3.61
N PHE A 244 17.31 4.44 -4.76
CA PHE A 244 17.80 4.86 -6.06
C PHE A 244 16.72 5.64 -6.81
N VAL A 245 17.04 6.85 -7.26
CA VAL A 245 16.17 7.68 -8.11
C VAL A 245 16.99 8.10 -9.32
N ASN A 246 16.68 7.57 -10.49
CA ASN A 246 17.42 7.88 -11.71
C ASN A 246 17.18 9.32 -12.18
N GLN A 247 15.95 9.83 -12.01
CA GLN A 247 15.59 11.20 -12.36
C GLN A 247 14.72 11.81 -11.25
N LEU A 248 15.35 12.59 -10.37
CA LEU A 248 14.65 13.41 -9.40
C LEU A 248 14.29 14.75 -10.02
N MET A 249 13.05 15.19 -9.88
CA MET A 249 12.54 16.50 -10.25
C MET A 249 12.00 17.20 -9.02
N ILE A 250 12.22 18.51 -8.90
CA ILE A 250 11.58 19.37 -7.87
C ILE A 250 10.82 20.46 -8.63
N GLY A 251 9.50 20.36 -8.66
CA GLY A 251 8.70 21.11 -9.61
C GLY A 251 9.09 20.74 -11.04
N GLU A 252 9.47 21.73 -11.84
CA GLU A 252 9.93 21.55 -13.22
C GLU A 252 11.48 21.43 -13.34
N GLU A 253 12.20 21.58 -12.25
CA GLU A 253 13.67 21.58 -12.26
C GLU A 253 14.23 20.17 -12.07
N PRO A 254 15.16 19.72 -12.93
CA PRO A 254 15.82 18.43 -12.77
C PRO A 254 16.88 18.50 -11.67
N PHE A 255 16.76 17.66 -10.66
CA PHE A 255 17.71 17.47 -9.57
C PHE A 255 18.61 16.24 -9.77
N GLY A 256 18.57 15.63 -10.95
CA GLY A 256 19.49 14.59 -11.39
C GLY A 256 19.26 13.23 -10.75
N ARG A 257 20.35 12.47 -10.61
CA ARG A 257 20.34 11.09 -10.11
C ARG A 257 20.77 11.05 -8.66
N TRP A 258 20.07 10.19 -7.88
CA TRP A 258 20.29 10.05 -6.45
C TRP A 258 20.37 8.58 -6.06
N LYS A 259 21.47 8.18 -5.42
CA LYS A 259 21.63 6.87 -4.82
C LYS A 259 22.17 7.03 -3.39
N PHE A 260 21.40 6.57 -2.42
CA PHE A 260 21.76 6.70 -1.01
C PHE A 260 21.06 5.62 -0.17
N GLU A 261 21.63 5.37 1.00
CA GLU A 261 21.05 4.52 2.02
C GLU A 261 20.55 5.38 3.20
N ILE A 262 19.38 5.05 3.71
CA ILE A 262 18.80 5.64 4.92
C ILE A 262 19.01 4.68 6.07
N THR A 263 19.69 5.12 7.13
CA THR A 263 19.86 4.38 8.37
C THR A 263 19.29 5.18 9.53
N PRO A 264 18.22 4.71 10.18
CA PRO A 264 17.74 5.34 11.42
C PRO A 264 18.77 5.24 12.54
N GLU A 265 18.96 6.32 13.27
CA GLU A 265 19.86 6.41 14.41
C GLU A 265 19.11 6.95 15.65
N PRO A 266 19.56 6.68 16.88
CA PRO A 266 18.96 7.30 18.05
C PRO A 266 19.00 8.82 17.97
N GLY A 267 17.82 9.45 17.91
CA GLY A 267 17.66 10.90 17.82
C GLY A 267 17.92 11.51 16.44
N GLY A 268 17.97 10.68 15.37
CA GLY A 268 18.19 11.20 14.04
C GLY A 268 18.14 10.17 12.91
N VAL A 269 18.66 10.61 11.77
CA VAL A 269 18.80 9.77 10.56
C VAL A 269 20.15 10.03 9.93
N ARG A 270 20.76 8.96 9.47
CA ARG A 270 21.96 9.00 8.67
C ARG A 270 21.61 8.64 7.22
N PHE A 271 22.13 9.45 6.30
CA PHE A 271 22.09 9.20 4.87
C PHE A 271 23.50 8.91 4.38
N ASP A 272 23.76 7.71 3.92
CA ASP A 272 25.01 7.35 3.27
C ASP A 272 24.83 7.56 1.76
N ILE A 273 25.45 8.61 1.24
CA ILE A 273 25.37 9.00 -0.16
C ILE A 273 26.42 8.23 -0.96
N GLU A 274 25.97 7.35 -1.84
CA GLU A 274 26.86 6.60 -2.73
C GLU A 274 27.14 7.37 -4.03
N ASP A 275 26.09 7.95 -4.64
CA ASP A 275 26.19 8.65 -5.92
C ASP A 275 25.03 9.65 -6.07
N VAL A 276 25.35 10.93 -6.09
CA VAL A 276 24.38 11.99 -6.35
C VAL A 276 24.95 12.95 -7.37
N LEU A 277 24.28 13.07 -8.50
CA LEU A 277 24.62 14.04 -9.54
C LEU A 277 23.51 15.09 -9.62
N VAL A 278 23.76 16.27 -9.09
CA VAL A 278 22.81 17.38 -9.04
C VAL A 278 23.40 18.66 -9.59
N ASN A 279 22.75 19.27 -10.58
CA ASN A 279 23.15 20.54 -11.18
C ASN A 279 24.66 20.65 -11.46
N GLY A 280 25.25 19.60 -12.06
CA GLY A 280 26.67 19.57 -12.42
C GLY A 280 27.64 19.33 -11.26
N VAL A 281 27.14 19.09 -10.05
CA VAL A 281 27.90 18.67 -8.87
C VAL A 281 27.77 17.18 -8.69
N ASP A 282 28.88 16.49 -8.64
CA ASP A 282 28.98 15.06 -8.37
C ASP A 282 29.39 14.87 -6.89
N ILE A 283 28.53 14.20 -6.12
CA ILE A 283 28.71 13.94 -4.70
C ILE A 283 28.79 12.43 -4.51
N THR A 284 29.94 11.95 -4.05
CA THR A 284 30.19 10.54 -3.82
C THR A 284 30.77 10.30 -2.44
N ASP A 285 30.59 9.08 -1.91
CA ASP A 285 31.19 8.64 -0.64
C ASP A 285 30.98 9.67 0.50
N SER A 286 29.78 10.19 0.61
CA SER A 286 29.45 11.27 1.52
C SER A 286 28.38 10.84 2.52
N VAL A 287 28.32 11.50 3.66
CA VAL A 287 27.36 11.19 4.72
C VAL A 287 26.66 12.46 5.17
N ILE A 288 25.35 12.38 5.30
CA ILE A 288 24.55 13.41 5.97
C ILE A 288 24.04 12.81 7.27
N HIS A 289 24.32 13.45 8.40
CA HIS A 289 23.67 13.19 9.66
C HIS A 289 22.62 14.26 9.93
N TRP A 290 21.39 13.85 10.12
CA TRP A 290 20.33 14.75 10.55
C TRP A 290 19.96 14.46 12.00
N ASN A 291 20.29 15.39 12.88
CA ASN A 291 19.92 15.35 14.29
C ASN A 291 18.59 16.06 14.47
N LEU A 292 17.56 15.32 14.84
CA LEU A 292 16.19 15.82 14.99
C LEU A 292 16.01 16.65 16.25
N GLU A 293 16.65 16.27 17.36
CA GLU A 293 16.53 17.00 18.62
C GLU A 293 17.08 18.43 18.49
N GLN A 294 18.10 18.61 17.66
CA GLN A 294 18.75 19.89 17.44
C GLN A 294 18.27 20.58 16.16
N ASN A 295 17.42 19.91 15.35
CA ASN A 295 17.04 20.31 14.00
C ASN A 295 18.25 20.77 13.18
N ARG A 296 19.28 19.92 13.14
CA ARG A 296 20.56 20.22 12.55
C ARG A 296 21.07 19.12 11.64
N SER A 297 21.42 19.49 10.41
CA SER A 297 22.08 18.59 9.47
C SER A 297 23.60 18.86 9.43
N ALA A 298 24.38 17.80 9.38
CA ALA A 298 25.82 17.85 9.18
C ALA A 298 26.19 17.01 7.96
N PHE A 299 26.83 17.64 6.98
CA PHE A 299 27.39 16.97 5.80
C PHE A 299 28.88 16.71 6.01
N SER A 300 29.32 15.51 5.64
CA SER A 300 30.71 15.09 5.61
C SER A 300 30.97 14.30 4.35
N GLY A 301 31.85 14.79 3.48
CA GLY A 301 32.16 14.12 2.21
C GLY A 301 32.86 15.02 1.23
N SER A 302 32.87 14.61 -0.05
CA SER A 302 33.48 15.34 -1.15
C SER A 302 32.47 15.64 -2.24
N ALA A 303 32.58 16.81 -2.81
CA ALA A 303 31.81 17.21 -3.98
C ALA A 303 32.78 17.60 -5.10
N GLN A 304 32.55 17.12 -6.29
CA GLN A 304 33.35 17.42 -7.47
C GLN A 304 32.49 18.15 -8.50
N MET A 305 33.09 19.13 -9.18
CA MET A 305 32.44 19.83 -10.28
C MET A 305 33.47 20.11 -11.38
N GLN A 306 33.02 20.00 -12.64
CA GLN A 306 33.94 20.17 -13.77
C GLN A 306 34.23 21.63 -14.09
N ASP A 307 33.20 22.47 -14.01
CA ASP A 307 33.32 23.91 -14.26
C ASP A 307 32.52 24.72 -13.23
N LEU A 308 33.24 25.41 -12.37
CA LEU A 308 32.65 26.23 -11.30
C LEU A 308 31.80 27.37 -11.86
N ALA A 309 32.21 27.94 -13.03
CA ALA A 309 31.51 29.07 -13.62
C ALA A 309 30.16 28.66 -14.24
N GLU A 310 30.02 27.41 -14.67
CA GLU A 310 28.77 26.86 -15.17
C GLU A 310 27.86 26.41 -14.02
N VAL A 311 28.43 25.88 -12.94
CA VAL A 311 27.70 25.31 -11.83
C VAL A 311 27.16 26.39 -10.87
N LEU A 312 27.93 27.40 -10.52
CA LEU A 312 27.50 28.41 -9.55
C LEU A 312 26.19 29.13 -9.92
N PRO A 313 25.93 29.50 -11.17
CA PRO A 313 24.65 30.10 -11.55
C PRO A 313 23.44 29.19 -11.29
N LEU A 314 23.59 27.84 -11.46
CA LEU A 314 22.54 26.87 -11.19
C LEU A 314 22.17 26.77 -9.70
N TRP A 315 23.06 27.23 -8.83
CA TRP A 315 22.87 27.33 -7.38
C TRP A 315 22.53 28.76 -6.92
N GLY A 316 22.18 29.66 -7.85
CA GLY A 316 21.77 31.03 -7.54
C GLY A 316 22.93 32.00 -7.25
N TYR A 317 24.16 31.59 -7.49
CA TYR A 317 25.31 32.49 -7.33
C TYR A 317 25.61 33.23 -8.64
N ALA A 318 25.74 34.55 -8.58
CA ALA A 318 26.15 35.31 -9.76
C ALA A 318 27.59 34.94 -10.15
N PRO A 319 27.90 34.76 -11.44
CA PRO A 319 29.29 34.58 -11.88
C PRO A 319 30.08 35.80 -11.54
N VAL A 320 31.25 35.63 -10.91
CA VAL A 320 32.19 36.70 -10.53
C VAL A 320 33.00 37.09 -11.76
#